data_2eae862c5722167d3a13602d371ac282
#
_entry.id   2eae862c5722167d3a13602d371ac282
#
_cell.length_a   1.000
_cell.length_b   1.000
_cell.length_c   1.000
_cell.angle_alpha   90.00
_cell.angle_beta   90.00
_cell.angle_gamma   90.00
#
_symmetry.space_group_name_H-M   'P 1'
#
loop_
_entity.id
_entity.type
_entity.pdbx_description
1 polymer ?
#
loop_
_entity_poly.entity_id
_entity_poly.type
_entity_poly.pdbx_seq_one_letter_code
_entity_poly.pdbx_strand_id
1 'polypeptide(L)'
;MEGAPGAGRSDTPLSELGAATYIHPTWLADPLCAMPWHAAATSAAALRMFGSGSCDLSRVADGELGCWFQHSCPEWDWLPGKAIVLAAGGAAEVVRVNGLDWFVAGGTTAVRQLRAALESGSVG
;
A
#
# COMPACT_ATOMS: atom_id res chain seq x y z
N MET A 1 -2.43 8.60 -26.73
CA MET A 1 -2.40 8.49 -26.03
C MET A 1 -2.19 8.35 -25.16
N GLU A 2 -2.48 8.50 -25.23
CA GLU A 2 -2.25 8.39 -24.38
C GLU A 2 -2.02 7.47 -23.76
N GLY A 3 -1.32 7.46 -23.91
CA GLY A 3 -0.85 6.30 -23.27
C GLY A 3 -1.91 5.66 -22.40
N ALA A 4 -1.85 4.37 -22.13
CA ALA A 4 -2.77 3.74 -21.20
C ALA A 4 -2.75 4.51 -19.88
N PRO A 5 -3.92 4.82 -19.30
CA PRO A 5 -3.95 5.55 -18.04
C PRO A 5 -3.11 4.91 -16.94
N GLY A 6 -3.06 3.58 -16.88
CA GLY A 6 -2.29 2.87 -15.90
C GLY A 6 -0.79 3.06 -16.03
N ALA A 7 -0.31 3.26 -17.25
CA ALA A 7 1.13 3.38 -17.48
C ALA A 7 1.73 4.61 -16.80
N GLY A 8 1.03 5.74 -16.87
CA GLY A 8 1.52 6.96 -16.22
C GLY A 8 1.58 6.82 -14.71
N ARG A 9 0.59 6.16 -14.12
CA ARG A 9 0.54 5.95 -12.69
C ARG A 9 1.60 4.97 -12.21
N SER A 10 1.96 4.01 -13.05
CA SER A 10 2.94 2.99 -12.68
C SER A 10 4.31 3.57 -12.42
N ASP A 11 4.61 4.73 -12.99
CA ASP A 11 5.92 5.34 -12.88
C ASP A 11 5.99 6.45 -11.83
N THR A 12 4.86 6.75 -11.17
CA THR A 12 4.85 7.83 -10.18
C THR A 12 5.49 7.34 -8.88
N PRO A 13 6.51 8.05 -8.38
CA PRO A 13 7.15 7.64 -7.14
C PRO A 13 6.26 7.87 -5.93
N LEU A 14 6.50 7.06 -4.91
CA LEU A 14 5.74 7.10 -3.67
C LEU A 14 5.74 8.49 -3.03
N SER A 15 6.86 9.19 -3.10
CA SER A 15 7.02 10.53 -2.51
C SER A 15 6.07 11.57 -3.11
N GLU A 16 5.45 11.27 -4.25
CA GLU A 16 4.51 12.18 -4.91
C GLU A 16 3.07 11.70 -4.81
N LEU A 17 2.82 10.60 -4.10
CA LEU A 17 1.50 9.98 -4.04
C LEU A 17 0.87 10.11 -2.67
N GLY A 18 -0.45 10.16 -2.66
CA GLY A 18 -1.21 9.92 -1.45
C GLY A 18 -1.31 8.42 -1.22
N ALA A 19 -1.11 8.00 0.00
CA ALA A 19 -1.21 6.60 0.38
C ALA A 19 -2.40 6.41 1.33
N ALA A 20 -3.22 5.40 1.05
CA ALA A 20 -4.27 4.99 1.95
C ALA A 20 -3.74 3.88 2.85
N THR A 21 -4.09 3.92 4.11
CA THR A 21 -3.66 2.92 5.08
C THR A 21 -4.62 2.89 6.26
N TYR A 22 -4.47 1.89 7.08
CA TYR A 22 -5.15 1.84 8.36
C TYR A 22 -4.27 1.12 9.36
N ILE A 23 -4.21 1.66 10.58
CA ILE A 23 -3.54 0.99 11.69
C ILE A 23 -4.33 1.29 12.97
N HIS A 24 -4.68 0.24 13.68
CA HIS A 24 -5.38 0.38 14.95
C HIS A 24 -4.38 0.84 16.02
N PRO A 25 -4.79 1.70 16.95
CA PRO A 25 -3.88 2.20 17.99
C PRO A 25 -3.12 1.14 18.78
N THR A 26 -3.71 -0.04 18.99
CA THR A 26 -3.00 -1.12 19.68
C THR A 26 -1.76 -1.57 18.91
N TRP A 27 -1.81 -1.54 17.58
CA TRP A 27 -0.67 -1.92 16.76
C TRP A 27 0.38 -0.82 16.71
N LEU A 28 -0.02 0.44 16.87
CA LEU A 28 0.93 1.54 16.95
C LEU A 28 1.80 1.45 18.19
N ALA A 29 1.31 0.79 19.24
CA ALA A 29 2.07 0.58 20.47
C ALA A 29 3.10 -0.54 20.34
N ASP A 30 3.02 -1.37 19.28
CA ASP A 30 3.92 -2.48 19.07
C ASP A 30 4.99 -2.08 18.04
N PRO A 31 6.27 -1.97 18.45
CA PRO A 31 7.33 -1.54 17.51
C PRO A 31 7.48 -2.46 16.30
N LEU A 32 7.16 -3.75 16.43
CA LEU A 32 7.24 -4.68 15.29
C LEU A 32 6.28 -4.31 14.17
N CYS A 33 5.19 -3.62 14.50
CA CYS A 33 4.23 -3.12 13.53
C CYS A 33 4.43 -1.64 13.26
N ALA A 34 4.64 -0.85 14.31
CA ALA A 34 4.72 0.61 14.20
C ALA A 34 5.92 1.08 13.36
N MET A 35 7.06 0.42 13.49
CA MET A 35 8.26 0.86 12.77
C MET A 35 8.14 0.69 11.26
N PRO A 36 7.72 -0.49 10.74
CA PRO A 36 7.50 -0.61 9.30
C PRO A 36 6.41 0.34 8.81
N TRP A 37 5.31 0.46 9.56
CA TRP A 37 4.21 1.34 9.19
C TRP A 37 4.68 2.79 9.08
N HIS A 38 5.42 3.25 10.08
CA HIS A 38 5.93 4.63 10.11
C HIS A 38 6.87 4.90 8.94
N ALA A 39 7.75 3.95 8.63
CA ALA A 39 8.68 4.10 7.52
C ALA A 39 7.93 4.24 6.19
N ALA A 40 6.90 3.42 5.98
CA ALA A 40 6.08 3.51 4.76
C ALA A 40 5.27 4.80 4.74
N ALA A 41 4.66 5.15 5.87
CA ALA A 41 3.79 6.32 5.97
C ALA A 41 4.55 7.60 5.67
N THR A 42 5.76 7.73 6.20
CA THR A 42 6.55 8.95 6.00
C THR A 42 7.17 9.05 4.62
N SER A 43 7.12 7.97 3.84
CA SER A 43 7.65 7.98 2.47
C SER A 43 6.66 8.51 1.45
N ALA A 44 5.38 8.60 1.80
CA ALA A 44 4.35 9.10 0.89
C ALA A 44 4.19 10.62 1.03
N ALA A 45 3.61 11.25 0.02
CA ALA A 45 3.36 12.69 0.06
C ALA A 45 2.26 13.06 1.06
N ALA A 46 1.27 12.18 1.22
CA ALA A 46 0.16 12.41 2.13
C ALA A 46 -0.42 11.08 2.56
N LEU A 47 -1.11 11.07 3.68
CA LEU A 47 -1.77 9.87 4.18
C LEU A 47 -3.27 10.08 4.24
N ARG A 48 -4.00 9.03 3.93
CA ARG A 48 -5.44 8.95 4.15
C ARG A 48 -5.73 7.69 4.93
N MET A 49 -6.39 7.84 6.06
CA MET A 49 -6.69 6.71 6.92
C MET A 49 -8.20 6.52 6.98
N PHE A 50 -8.65 5.40 6.45
CA PHE A 50 -10.07 5.03 6.48
C PHE A 50 -10.26 3.91 7.50
N GLY A 51 -11.45 3.83 8.05
CA GLY A 51 -11.73 2.83 9.07
C GLY A 51 -11.85 1.40 8.54
N SER A 52 -11.84 1.23 7.22
CA SER A 52 -11.93 -0.08 6.60
C SER A 52 -10.98 -0.14 5.43
N GLY A 53 -10.16 -1.19 5.39
CA GLY A 53 -9.21 -1.38 4.30
C GLY A 53 -9.84 -1.92 3.03
N SER A 54 -11.00 -2.58 3.15
CA SER A 54 -11.57 -3.34 2.04
C SER A 54 -11.95 -2.50 0.83
N CYS A 55 -12.31 -1.23 1.05
CA CYS A 55 -12.81 -0.38 -0.03
C CYS A 55 -11.71 0.36 -0.78
N ASP A 56 -10.50 0.37 -0.24
CA ASP A 56 -9.47 1.25 -0.78
C ASP A 56 -8.79 0.68 -2.01
N LEU A 57 -8.83 -0.63 -2.19
CA LEU A 57 -8.21 -1.26 -3.35
C LEU A 57 -8.90 -0.87 -4.65
N SER A 58 -10.23 -0.74 -4.65
CA SER A 58 -10.92 -0.30 -5.85
C SER A 58 -10.60 1.15 -6.17
N ARG A 59 -10.42 2.00 -5.16
CA ARG A 59 -10.04 3.40 -5.38
C ARG A 59 -8.63 3.51 -5.95
N VAL A 60 -7.72 2.63 -5.52
CA VAL A 60 -6.38 2.57 -6.10
C VAL A 60 -6.48 2.19 -7.57
N ALA A 61 -7.29 1.18 -7.89
CA ALA A 61 -7.47 0.74 -9.26
C ALA A 61 -8.06 1.84 -10.14
N ASP A 62 -8.97 2.65 -9.59
CA ASP A 62 -9.57 3.75 -10.32
C ASP A 62 -8.65 4.97 -10.45
N GLY A 63 -7.52 4.95 -9.77
CA GLY A 63 -6.60 6.08 -9.80
C GLY A 63 -6.96 7.19 -8.82
N GLU A 64 -7.98 6.99 -8.01
CA GLU A 64 -8.42 7.97 -7.02
C GLU A 64 -7.41 8.08 -5.87
N LEU A 65 -6.82 6.94 -5.50
CA LEU A 65 -5.75 6.86 -4.52
C LEU A 65 -4.48 6.43 -5.22
N GLY A 66 -3.35 6.96 -4.80
CA GLY A 66 -2.08 6.63 -5.41
C GLY A 66 -1.62 5.22 -5.08
N CYS A 67 -1.75 4.82 -3.83
CA CYS A 67 -1.34 3.49 -3.36
C CYS A 67 -2.00 3.19 -2.03
N TRP A 68 -1.82 1.96 -1.58
CA TRP A 68 -2.42 1.48 -0.33
C TRP A 68 -1.47 0.49 0.33
N PHE A 69 -1.38 0.54 1.65
CA PHE A 69 -0.65 -0.45 2.43
C PHE A 69 -1.31 -0.67 3.78
N GLN A 70 -1.29 -1.92 4.24
CA GLN A 70 -1.91 -2.30 5.51
C GLN A 70 -1.40 -3.66 5.93
N HIS A 71 -1.17 -3.88 7.24
CA HIS A 71 -0.93 -5.23 7.72
C HIS A 71 -2.28 -5.89 7.95
N SER A 72 -2.36 -7.19 7.68
CA SER A 72 -3.57 -7.98 7.90
C SER A 72 -4.74 -7.50 7.04
N CYS A 73 -5.09 -8.28 6.05
CA CYS A 73 -6.23 -8.00 5.20
C CYS A 73 -6.95 -9.33 4.97
N PRO A 74 -8.26 -9.39 5.23
CA PRO A 74 -8.97 -10.64 4.99
C PRO A 74 -8.87 -11.07 3.54
N GLU A 75 -8.75 -12.35 3.31
CA GLU A 75 -8.58 -12.89 1.97
C GLU A 75 -9.74 -12.54 1.04
N TRP A 76 -10.95 -12.49 1.57
CA TRP A 76 -12.12 -12.14 0.76
C TRP A 76 -12.12 -10.69 0.29
N ASP A 77 -11.33 -9.82 0.92
CA ASP A 77 -11.13 -8.46 0.47
C ASP A 77 -9.89 -8.35 -0.42
N TRP A 78 -8.83 -9.06 -0.04
CA TRP A 78 -7.55 -8.96 -0.72
C TRP A 78 -7.58 -9.55 -2.13
N LEU A 79 -8.12 -10.77 -2.27
CA LEU A 79 -8.08 -11.45 -3.58
C LEU A 79 -8.84 -10.71 -4.67
N PRO A 80 -10.10 -10.29 -4.44
CA PRO A 80 -10.79 -9.53 -5.47
C PRO A 80 -10.17 -8.14 -5.69
N GLY A 81 -9.70 -7.49 -4.64
CA GLY A 81 -9.05 -6.18 -4.77
C GLY A 81 -7.75 -6.25 -5.55
N LYS A 82 -6.95 -7.28 -5.28
CA LYS A 82 -5.72 -7.51 -6.02
C LYS A 82 -6.00 -7.70 -7.51
N ALA A 83 -7.03 -8.48 -7.84
CA ALA A 83 -7.38 -8.71 -9.24
C ALA A 83 -7.77 -7.41 -9.94
N ILE A 84 -8.51 -6.54 -9.26
CA ILE A 84 -8.91 -5.25 -9.83
C ILE A 84 -7.70 -4.35 -10.07
N VAL A 85 -6.79 -4.29 -9.11
CA VAL A 85 -5.58 -3.46 -9.24
C VAL A 85 -4.70 -3.97 -10.38
N LEU A 86 -4.50 -5.28 -10.49
CA LEU A 86 -3.70 -5.85 -11.57
C LEU A 86 -4.36 -5.60 -12.93
N ALA A 87 -5.68 -5.70 -13.01
CA ALA A 87 -6.41 -5.43 -14.25
C ALA A 87 -6.26 -3.97 -14.69
N ALA A 88 -6.08 -3.06 -13.73
CA ALA A 88 -5.88 -1.64 -14.03
C ALA A 88 -4.43 -1.29 -14.36
N GLY A 89 -3.55 -2.28 -14.44
CA GLY A 89 -2.14 -2.07 -14.77
C GLY A 89 -1.25 -1.79 -13.57
N GLY A 90 -1.76 -1.95 -12.36
CA GLY A 90 -0.98 -1.76 -11.15
C GLY A 90 -0.29 -3.02 -10.67
N ALA A 91 0.24 -2.96 -9.47
CA ALA A 91 0.91 -4.07 -8.80
C ALA A 91 0.31 -4.29 -7.42
N ALA A 92 0.39 -5.51 -6.94
CA ALA A 92 -0.10 -5.85 -5.62
C ALA A 92 0.76 -6.99 -5.07
N GLU A 93 1.25 -6.83 -3.84
CA GLU A 93 2.17 -7.79 -3.22
C GLU A 93 1.87 -7.95 -1.74
N VAL A 94 2.35 -9.06 -1.19
CA VAL A 94 2.38 -9.26 0.26
C VAL A 94 3.85 -9.26 0.68
N VAL A 95 4.18 -8.40 1.63
CA VAL A 95 5.55 -8.23 2.12
C VAL A 95 5.58 -8.62 3.59
N ARG A 96 6.46 -9.58 3.93
CA ARG A 96 6.55 -10.02 5.31
C ARG A 96 7.67 -9.28 6.03
N VAL A 97 7.31 -8.59 7.11
CA VAL A 97 8.27 -7.82 7.91
C VAL A 97 7.96 -8.04 9.38
N ASN A 98 8.97 -8.42 10.16
CA ASN A 98 8.85 -8.65 11.60
C ASN A 98 7.76 -9.69 11.95
N GLY A 99 7.57 -10.67 11.07
CA GLY A 99 6.56 -11.71 11.28
C GLY A 99 5.15 -11.32 10.92
N LEU A 100 4.94 -10.12 10.38
CA LEU A 100 3.63 -9.63 9.96
C LEU A 100 3.55 -9.57 8.44
N ASP A 101 2.40 -9.88 7.91
CA ASP A 101 2.14 -9.78 6.47
C ASP A 101 1.59 -8.40 6.16
N TRP A 102 2.31 -7.66 5.33
CA TRP A 102 1.90 -6.35 4.86
C TRP A 102 1.41 -6.46 3.43
N PHE A 103 0.23 -5.93 3.19
CA PHE A 103 -0.40 -5.96 1.88
C PHE A 103 -0.21 -4.59 1.24
N VAL A 104 0.31 -4.57 0.02
CA VAL A 104 0.60 -3.32 -0.68
C VAL A 104 0.02 -3.36 -2.08
N ALA A 105 -0.48 -2.23 -2.56
CA ALA A 105 -1.06 -2.13 -3.89
C ALA A 105 -0.89 -0.71 -4.42
N GLY A 106 -0.77 -0.59 -5.73
CA GLY A 106 -0.59 0.70 -6.38
C GLY A 106 0.12 0.55 -7.71
N GLY A 107 0.75 1.63 -8.18
CA GLY A 107 1.60 1.57 -9.34
C GLY A 107 2.85 0.76 -9.05
N THR A 108 3.50 0.28 -10.08
CA THR A 108 4.67 -0.60 -9.94
C THR A 108 5.79 0.04 -9.11
N THR A 109 6.10 1.30 -9.40
CA THR A 109 7.16 2.01 -8.68
C THR A 109 6.77 2.22 -7.22
N ALA A 110 5.54 2.64 -6.97
CA ALA A 110 5.06 2.88 -5.60
C ALA A 110 5.10 1.61 -4.77
N VAL A 111 4.68 0.47 -5.33
CA VAL A 111 4.69 -0.80 -4.61
C VAL A 111 6.12 -1.21 -4.26
N ARG A 112 7.05 -1.06 -5.20
CA ARG A 112 8.46 -1.36 -4.94
C ARG A 112 9.00 -0.49 -3.81
N GLN A 113 8.66 0.79 -3.82
CA GLN A 113 9.13 1.72 -2.79
C GLN A 113 8.46 1.48 -1.45
N LEU A 114 7.18 1.13 -1.44
CA LEU A 114 6.49 0.74 -0.21
C LEU A 114 7.14 -0.48 0.42
N ARG A 115 7.48 -1.46 -0.41
CA ARG A 115 8.16 -2.67 0.06
C ARG A 115 9.49 -2.31 0.70
N ALA A 116 10.29 -1.50 0.02
CA ALA A 116 11.60 -1.10 0.56
C ALA A 116 11.44 -0.33 1.88
N ALA A 117 10.45 0.56 1.95
CA ALA A 117 10.21 1.33 3.16
C ALA A 117 9.77 0.42 4.33
N LEU A 118 8.85 -0.50 4.07
CA LEU A 118 8.40 -1.45 5.09
C LEU A 118 9.58 -2.28 5.60
N GLU A 119 10.41 -2.76 4.69
CA GLU A 119 11.57 -3.58 5.05
C GLU A 119 12.60 -2.78 5.84
N SER A 120 12.70 -1.48 5.60
CA SER A 120 13.62 -0.63 6.36
C SER A 120 13.20 -0.51 7.83
N GLY A 121 11.94 -0.79 8.14
CA GLY A 121 11.45 -0.82 9.52
C GLY A 121 11.65 -2.16 10.21
N SER A 122 12.36 -3.08 9.58
CA SER A 122 12.67 -4.38 10.17
C SER A 122 13.49 -4.22 11.44
N VAL A 123 13.12 -4.97 12.47
CA VAL A 123 13.78 -4.94 13.77
C VAL A 123 14.60 -6.21 13.93
N GLY A 124 15.87 -6.05 14.16
CA GLY A 124 16.74 -7.19 14.41
C GLY A 124 17.59 -7.56 13.26
#